data_c645f057a53ec6fc896dbff9919c4534
#
_entry.id   c645f057a53ec6fc896dbff9919c4534
#
_cell.length_a   1.000
_cell.length_b   1.000
_cell.length_c   1.000
_cell.angle_alpha   90.00
_cell.angle_beta   90.00
_cell.angle_gamma   90.00
#
_symmetry.space_group_name_H-M   'P 1'
#
loop_
_entity.id
_entity.type
_entity.pdbx_description
1 polymer ?
#
loop_
_entity_poly.entity_id
_entity_poly.type
_entity_poly.pdbx_seq_one_letter_code
_entity_poly.pdbx_strand_id
1 'polypeptide(L)' 'MKQKQPRIVITFHTTAEAMATEKLCRELQLSGKLISAPRALTADCGIAWSGAPETKDALLLALTEADIEIAGAYDMEI' A
#
# COMPACT_ATOMS: atom_id res chain seq x y z
N MET A 1 13.22 20.07 -2.80
CA MET A 1 12.91 19.07 -3.83
C MET A 1 12.91 17.67 -3.21
N LYS A 2 11.83 16.93 -3.40
CA LYS A 2 11.73 15.59 -2.85
C LYS A 2 12.53 14.61 -3.70
N GLN A 3 13.36 13.80 -3.05
CA GLN A 3 14.04 12.72 -3.75
C GLN A 3 13.11 11.51 -3.82
N LYS A 4 13.16 10.81 -4.93
CA LYS A 4 12.43 9.56 -5.08
C LYS A 4 13.08 8.49 -4.22
N GLN A 5 12.25 7.68 -3.60
CA GLN A 5 12.69 6.57 -2.75
C GLN A 5 12.03 5.29 -3.20
N PRO A 6 12.71 4.14 -3.04
CA PRO A 6 12.06 2.86 -3.28
C PRO A 6 10.93 2.66 -2.28
N ARG A 7 9.76 2.26 -2.79
CA ARG A 7 8.58 2.02 -1.96
C ARG A 7 7.84 0.80 -2.48
N ILE A 8 7.15 0.10 -1.57
CA ILE A 8 6.13 -0.86 -1.96
C ILE A 8 4.81 -0.12 -2.04
N VAL A 9 4.17 -0.17 -3.20
CA VAL A 9 2.90 0.54 -3.43
C VAL A 9 1.80 -0.49 -3.65
N ILE A 10 0.76 -0.42 -2.84
CA ILE A 10 -0.40 -1.31 -2.91
C ILE A 10 -1.57 -0.51 -3.43
N THR A 11 -2.21 -0.99 -4.50
CA THR A 11 -3.43 -0.39 -5.02
C THR A 11 -4.63 -1.24 -4.61
N PHE A 12 -5.79 -0.61 -4.55
CA PHE A 12 -7.01 -1.23 -4.03
C PHE A 12 -8.18 -1.04 -4.99
N HIS A 13 -9.16 -1.92 -4.92
CA HIS A 13 -10.40 -1.79 -5.66
C HIS A 13 -11.35 -0.79 -4.99
N THR A 14 -11.30 -0.69 -3.68
CA THR A 14 -12.21 0.18 -2.91
C THR A 14 -11.46 0.97 -1.85
N THR A 15 -12.05 2.11 -1.46
CA THR A 15 -11.52 2.91 -0.36
C THR A 15 -11.55 2.14 0.96
N ALA A 16 -12.57 1.29 1.15
CA ALA A 16 -12.66 0.48 2.37
C ALA A 16 -11.46 -0.43 2.55
N GLU A 17 -10.96 -1.04 1.47
CA GLU A 17 -9.76 -1.87 1.51
C GLU A 17 -8.53 -1.05 1.90
N ALA A 18 -8.41 0.16 1.36
CA ALA A 18 -7.30 1.05 1.67
C ALA A 18 -7.30 1.45 3.15
N MET A 19 -8.48 1.77 3.69
CA MET A 19 -8.62 2.14 5.09
C MET A 19 -8.34 0.95 6.02
N ALA A 20 -8.79 -0.24 5.65
CA ALA A 20 -8.50 -1.45 6.42
C ALA A 20 -7.01 -1.75 6.44
N THR A 21 -6.32 -1.52 5.32
CA THR A 21 -4.87 -1.71 5.24
C THR A 21 -4.13 -0.73 6.14
N GLU A 22 -4.55 0.54 6.14
CA GLU A 22 -3.95 1.55 7.02
C GLU A 22 -4.08 1.13 8.49
N LYS A 23 -5.27 0.70 8.89
CA LYS A 23 -5.51 0.26 10.26
C LYS A 23 -4.64 -0.94 10.62
N LEU A 24 -4.59 -1.94 9.74
CA LEU A 24 -3.79 -3.14 9.94
C LEU A 24 -2.31 -2.80 10.10
N CYS A 25 -1.77 -1.97 9.22
CA CYS A 25 -0.37 -1.59 9.26
C CYS A 25 -0.05 -0.80 10.53
N ARG A 26 -0.97 0.04 10.99
CA ARG A 26 -0.80 0.76 12.24
C ARG A 26 -0.72 -0.20 13.43
N GLU A 27 -1.60 -1.20 13.46
CA GLU A 27 -1.62 -2.20 14.52
C GLU A 27 -0.36 -3.06 14.54
N LEU A 28 0.17 -3.36 13.37
CA LEU A 28 1.38 -4.19 13.22
C LEU A 28 2.66 -3.35 13.20
N GLN A 29 2.53 -2.03 13.30
CA GLN A 29 3.66 -1.10 13.28
C GLN A 29 4.49 -1.21 11.99
N LEU A 30 3.81 -1.43 10.86
CA LEU A 30 4.45 -1.43 9.56
C LEU A 30 4.49 0.00 9.02
N SER A 31 5.68 0.48 8.69
CA SER A 31 5.89 1.85 8.20
C SER A 31 5.18 2.08 6.87
N GLY A 32 4.49 3.21 6.76
CA GLY A 32 3.86 3.60 5.52
C GLY A 32 2.73 4.59 5.73
N LYS A 33 2.07 4.92 4.63
CA LYS A 33 0.94 5.85 4.66
C LYS A 33 0.09 5.69 3.41
N LEU A 34 -1.15 6.15 3.49
CA LEU A 34 -2.00 6.26 2.31
C LEU A 34 -1.56 7.47 1.48
N ILE A 35 -1.55 7.31 0.17
CA ILE A 35 -1.18 8.35 -0.79
C ILE A 35 -2.19 8.34 -1.93
N SER A 36 -2.18 9.40 -2.74
CA SER A 36 -2.86 9.36 -4.04
C SER A 36 -2.15 8.34 -4.91
N ALA A 37 -2.91 7.51 -5.62
CA ALA A 37 -2.32 6.50 -6.49
C ALA A 37 -1.44 7.16 -7.54
N PRO A 38 -0.21 6.66 -7.76
CA PRO A 38 0.65 7.19 -8.82
C PRO A 38 -0.01 7.09 -10.18
N ARG A 39 0.24 8.08 -11.04
CA ARG A 39 -0.37 8.13 -12.38
C ARG A 39 -0.04 6.93 -13.24
N ALA A 40 1.11 6.33 -13.02
CA ALA A 40 1.54 5.16 -13.78
C ALA A 40 0.69 3.93 -13.45
N LEU A 41 -0.06 3.94 -12.37
CA LEU A 41 -0.87 2.81 -11.92
C LEU A 41 -2.35 3.12 -12.07
N THR A 42 -3.10 2.13 -12.54
CA THR A 42 -4.56 2.20 -12.55
C THR A 42 -5.06 1.77 -11.17
N ALA A 43 -5.83 2.63 -10.52
CA ALA A 43 -6.41 2.32 -9.22
C ALA A 43 -7.85 2.80 -9.18
N ASP A 44 -8.78 1.87 -8.93
CA ASP A 44 -10.21 2.17 -8.98
C ASP A 44 -10.63 3.20 -7.95
N CYS A 45 -10.02 3.19 -6.76
CA CYS A 45 -10.38 4.12 -5.69
C CYS A 45 -9.50 5.38 -5.65
N GLY A 46 -8.46 5.45 -6.47
CA GLY A 46 -7.55 6.61 -6.52
C GLY A 46 -6.61 6.73 -5.34
N ILE A 47 -6.64 5.78 -4.41
CA ILE A 47 -5.81 5.80 -3.20
C ILE A 47 -4.93 4.55 -3.21
N ALA A 48 -3.70 4.70 -2.73
CA ALA A 48 -2.76 3.60 -2.60
C ALA A 48 -2.06 3.66 -1.24
N TRP A 49 -1.46 2.54 -0.86
CA TRP A 49 -0.59 2.47 0.31
C TRP A 49 0.86 2.53 -0.15
N SER A 50 1.66 3.40 0.47
CA SER A 50 3.08 3.48 0.22
C SER A 50 3.81 3.05 1.48
N GLY A 51 4.55 1.95 1.41
CA GLY A 51 5.27 1.40 2.53
C GLY A 51 6.76 1.27 2.27
N ALA A 52 7.53 1.07 3.33
CA ALA A 52 8.96 0.81 3.19
C ALA A 52 9.17 -0.53 2.46
N PRO A 53 10.13 -0.62 1.53
CA PRO A 53 10.33 -1.84 0.73
C PRO A 53 10.55 -3.10 1.58
N GLU A 54 11.24 -2.95 2.69
CA GLU A 54 11.53 -4.08 3.59
C GLU A 54 10.29 -4.63 4.29
N THR A 55 9.17 -3.90 4.29
CA THR A 55 7.92 -4.38 4.88
C THR A 55 7.10 -5.23 3.92
N LYS A 56 7.53 -5.37 2.67
CA LYS A 56 6.72 -5.98 1.61
C LYS A 56 6.20 -7.37 1.99
N ASP A 57 7.09 -8.27 2.38
CA ASP A 57 6.68 -9.66 2.66
C ASP A 57 5.74 -9.73 3.86
N ALA A 58 6.06 -9.00 4.93
CA ALA A 58 5.21 -8.95 6.11
C ALA A 58 3.84 -8.34 5.79
N LEU A 59 3.83 -7.29 4.98
CA LEU A 59 2.61 -6.61 4.57
C LEU A 59 1.71 -7.54 3.74
N LEU A 60 2.26 -8.18 2.73
CA LEU A 60 1.47 -9.07 1.87
C LEU A 60 0.92 -10.26 2.64
N LEU A 61 1.72 -10.83 3.55
CA LEU A 61 1.24 -11.90 4.41
C LEU A 61 0.11 -11.42 5.31
N ALA A 62 0.27 -10.26 5.93
CA ALA A 62 -0.73 -9.69 6.83
C ALA A 62 -2.04 -9.40 6.10
N LEU A 63 -1.97 -8.88 4.88
CA LEU A 63 -3.17 -8.62 4.06
C LEU A 63 -3.90 -9.93 3.74
N THR A 64 -3.15 -10.97 3.39
CA THR A 64 -3.72 -12.28 3.10
C THR A 64 -4.40 -12.87 4.34
N GLU A 65 -3.74 -12.80 5.49
CA GLU A 65 -4.30 -13.33 6.74
C GLU A 65 -5.51 -12.55 7.23
N ALA A 66 -5.54 -11.25 6.96
CA ALA A 66 -6.68 -10.41 7.32
C ALA A 66 -7.81 -10.45 6.28
N ASP A 67 -7.62 -11.22 5.20
CA ASP A 67 -8.59 -11.36 4.11
C ASP A 67 -8.92 -10.02 3.45
N ILE A 68 -7.92 -9.16 3.33
CA ILE A 68 -8.06 -7.87 2.63
C ILE A 68 -7.60 -8.06 1.18
N GLU A 69 -8.52 -7.82 0.24
CA GLU A 69 -8.19 -7.89 -1.17
C GLU A 69 -7.46 -6.63 -1.61
N ILE A 70 -6.54 -6.81 -2.57
CA ILE A 70 -5.83 -5.68 -3.18
C ILE A 70 -5.94 -5.79 -4.69
N ALA A 71 -5.79 -4.66 -5.38
CA ALA A 71 -5.77 -4.64 -6.84
C ALA A 71 -4.39 -5.01 -7.38
N GLY A 72 -3.33 -4.53 -6.73
CA GLY A 72 -1.97 -4.85 -7.15
C GLY A 72 -0.93 -4.42 -6.14
N ALA A 73 0.28 -4.93 -6.29
CA ALA A 73 1.42 -4.60 -5.46
C ALA A 73 2.60 -4.32 -6.38
N TYR A 74 3.28 -3.19 -6.17
CA TYR A 74 4.31 -2.70 -7.08
C TYR A 74 5.51 -2.19 -6.30
N ASP A 75 6.70 -2.53 -6.79
CA ASP A 75 7.94 -1.92 -6.31
C ASP A 75 8.21 -0.70 -7.18
N MET A 76 8.21 0.47 -6.58
CA MET A 76 8.34 1.73 -7.31
C MET A 76 9.28 2.68 -6.59
N GLU A 77 9.78 3.64 -7.34
CA GLU A 77 10.46 4.81 -6.76
C GLU A 77 9.54 6.02 -6.92
N ILE A 78 9.18 6.61 -5.79
CA ILE A 78 8.27 7.76 -5.79
C ILE A 78 8.67 8.79 -4.72
#